data_1a66d9d5c70e4e13a6b40a9925ddf18d
#
_entry.id   1a66d9d5c70e4e13a6b40a9925ddf18d
#
_cell.length_a   1.000
_cell.length_b   1.000
_cell.length_c   1.000
_cell.angle_alpha   90.00
_cell.angle_beta   90.00
_cell.angle_gamma   90.00
#
_symmetry.space_group_name_H-M   'P 1'
#
loop_
_entity.id
_entity.type
_entity.pdbx_description
1 polymer ?
#
loop_
_entity_poly.entity_id
_entity_poly.type
_entity_poly.pdbx_seq_one_letter_code
_entity_poly.pdbx_strand_id
1 'polypeptide(L)'
;MPPMERWDFLAMRVRCALYADDPRAIDHLFTMGGYLHEQGDACAWDVARKTAMLLMDTAEDTALPWQWRCQCLDHVARPLGVMQHIGRMSDAPPHLSSEYRRITQALLQRLSRLEIHRESW
;
A
#
# COMPACT_ATOMS: atom_id res chain seq x y z
N MET A 1 -7.16 20.75 8.21
CA MET A 1 -7.63 19.39 7.86
C MET A 1 -7.10 18.38 8.87
N PRO A 2 -7.96 17.57 9.49
CA PRO A 2 -7.49 16.53 10.40
C PRO A 2 -6.56 15.54 9.71
N PRO A 3 -5.57 14.93 10.44
CA PRO A 3 -4.60 14.05 9.82
C PRO A 3 -5.20 12.85 9.07
N MET A 4 -6.29 12.27 9.58
CA MET A 4 -6.95 11.15 8.90
C MET A 4 -7.57 11.56 7.57
N GLU A 5 -8.16 12.73 7.50
CA GLU A 5 -8.70 13.26 6.24
C GLU A 5 -7.58 13.58 5.25
N ARG A 6 -6.42 14.01 5.74
CA ARG A 6 -5.23 14.23 4.91
C ARG A 6 -4.76 12.93 4.29
N TRP A 7 -4.70 11.86 5.09
CA TRP A 7 -4.31 10.55 4.58
C TRP A 7 -5.30 10.07 3.52
N ASP A 8 -6.61 10.20 3.79
CA ASP A 8 -7.66 9.83 2.84
C ASP A 8 -7.55 10.63 1.53
N PHE A 9 -7.24 11.91 1.62
CA PHE A 9 -7.03 12.76 0.45
C PHE A 9 -5.83 12.30 -0.38
N LEU A 10 -4.70 11.99 0.29
CA LEU A 10 -3.51 11.50 -0.39
C LEU A 10 -3.75 10.11 -1.00
N ALA A 11 -4.50 9.25 -0.30
CA ALA A 11 -4.88 7.94 -0.81
C ALA A 11 -5.72 8.07 -2.09
N MET A 12 -6.65 9.01 -2.12
CA MET A 12 -7.47 9.28 -3.31
C MET A 12 -6.59 9.77 -4.47
N ARG A 13 -5.64 10.66 -4.20
CA ARG A 13 -4.73 11.16 -5.24
C ARG A 13 -3.91 10.02 -5.87
N VAL A 14 -3.44 9.10 -5.05
CA VAL A 14 -2.70 7.92 -5.53
C VAL A 14 -3.64 7.01 -6.32
N ARG A 15 -4.79 6.68 -5.75
CA ARG A 15 -5.75 5.74 -6.37
C ARG A 15 -6.29 6.22 -7.70
N CYS A 16 -6.46 7.53 -7.85
CA CYS A 16 -7.00 8.14 -9.08
C CYS A 16 -5.92 8.68 -10.01
N ALA A 17 -4.65 8.51 -9.66
CA ALA A 17 -3.50 8.99 -10.43
C ALA A 17 -3.61 10.48 -10.79
N LEU A 18 -4.06 11.30 -9.85
CA LEU A 18 -4.31 12.72 -10.11
C LEU A 18 -3.04 13.50 -10.49
N TYR A 19 -1.87 13.02 -10.04
CA TYR A 19 -0.57 13.59 -10.39
C TYR A 19 0.37 12.45 -10.75
N ALA A 20 0.02 11.72 -11.82
CA ALA A 20 0.70 10.49 -12.22
C ALA A 20 2.16 10.70 -12.62
N ASP A 21 2.56 11.92 -12.95
CA ASP A 21 3.94 12.28 -13.28
C ASP A 21 4.76 12.69 -12.05
N ASP A 22 4.14 12.73 -10.87
CA ASP A 22 4.82 13.12 -9.62
C ASP A 22 4.93 11.92 -8.66
N PRO A 23 6.09 11.23 -8.64
CA PRO A 23 6.29 10.06 -7.77
C PRO A 23 6.25 10.40 -6.27
N ARG A 24 6.40 11.68 -5.90
CA ARG A 24 6.36 12.09 -4.49
C ARG A 24 5.00 11.86 -3.85
N ALA A 25 3.93 11.73 -4.63
CA ALA A 25 2.59 11.47 -4.09
C ALA A 25 2.56 10.18 -3.25
N ILE A 26 3.26 9.14 -3.69
CA ILE A 26 3.34 7.86 -2.96
C ILE A 26 4.15 8.05 -1.68
N ASP A 27 5.28 8.76 -1.75
CA ASP A 27 6.10 9.04 -0.56
C ASP A 27 5.34 9.88 0.47
N HIS A 28 4.55 10.84 0.02
CA HIS A 28 3.71 11.64 0.91
C HIS A 28 2.66 10.78 1.63
N LEU A 29 2.10 9.79 0.94
CA LEU A 29 1.15 8.85 1.54
C LEU A 29 1.81 8.07 2.68
N PHE A 30 3.02 7.54 2.45
CA PHE A 30 3.76 6.82 3.48
C PHE A 30 4.11 7.72 4.66
N THR A 31 4.57 8.93 4.40
CA THR A 31 4.92 9.90 5.44
C THR A 31 3.72 10.23 6.32
N MET A 32 2.57 10.46 5.70
CA MET A 32 1.34 10.77 6.45
C MET A 32 0.86 9.55 7.25
N GLY A 33 1.00 8.34 6.71
CA GLY A 33 0.68 7.11 7.44
C GLY A 33 1.51 6.96 8.71
N GLY A 34 2.82 7.22 8.61
CA GLY A 34 3.72 7.23 9.78
C GLY A 34 3.32 8.28 10.81
N TYR A 35 2.95 9.46 10.35
CA TYR A 35 2.49 10.55 11.21
C TYR A 35 1.22 10.15 11.99
N LEU A 36 0.24 9.52 11.32
CA LEU A 36 -0.97 9.03 11.97
C LEU A 36 -0.65 8.06 13.11
N HIS A 37 0.28 7.16 12.87
CA HIS A 37 0.71 6.20 13.88
C HIS A 37 1.39 6.89 15.06
N GLU A 38 2.30 7.81 14.80
CA GLU A 38 3.03 8.55 15.83
C GLU A 38 2.10 9.37 16.72
N GLN A 39 1.03 9.93 16.14
CA GLN A 39 0.04 10.70 16.88
C GLN A 39 -1.02 9.84 17.58
N GLY A 40 -0.98 8.54 17.40
CA GLY A 40 -1.96 7.64 17.99
C GLY A 40 -3.32 7.65 17.30
N ASP A 41 -3.42 8.27 16.11
CA ASP A 41 -4.69 8.37 15.36
C ASP A 41 -5.00 7.09 14.58
N ALA A 42 -4.02 6.24 14.35
CA ALA A 42 -4.20 5.00 13.62
C ALA A 42 -3.18 3.94 14.04
N CYS A 43 -3.57 2.68 13.91
CA CYS A 43 -2.68 1.54 14.16
C CYS A 43 -1.78 1.33 12.95
N ALA A 44 -0.48 1.12 13.19
CA ALA A 44 0.50 0.93 12.13
C ALA A 44 0.15 -0.26 11.21
N TRP A 45 -0.39 -1.34 11.78
CA TRP A 45 -0.82 -2.51 11.02
C TRP A 45 -1.93 -2.14 10.03
N ASP A 46 -2.97 -1.43 10.50
CA ASP A 46 -4.10 -1.05 9.66
C ASP A 46 -3.69 -0.10 8.54
N VAL A 47 -2.83 0.87 8.84
CA VAL A 47 -2.32 1.81 7.83
C VAL A 47 -1.52 1.05 6.77
N ALA A 48 -0.64 0.15 7.20
CA ALA A 48 0.18 -0.64 6.27
C ALA A 48 -0.69 -1.54 5.39
N ARG A 49 -1.69 -2.21 5.98
CA ARG A 49 -2.61 -3.08 5.25
C ARG A 49 -3.39 -2.30 4.20
N LYS A 50 -3.97 -1.17 4.60
CA LYS A 50 -4.74 -0.31 3.69
C LYS A 50 -3.87 0.22 2.56
N THR A 51 -2.62 0.60 2.88
CA THR A 51 -1.69 1.12 1.89
C THR A 51 -1.30 0.04 0.87
N ALA A 52 -1.03 -1.19 1.32
CA ALA A 52 -0.71 -2.29 0.43
C ALA A 52 -1.87 -2.59 -0.53
N MET A 53 -3.10 -2.63 -0.02
CA MET A 53 -4.28 -2.88 -0.83
C MET A 53 -4.54 -1.74 -1.82
N LEU A 54 -4.36 -0.50 -1.38
CA LEU A 54 -4.51 0.68 -2.24
C LEU A 54 -3.54 0.64 -3.42
N LEU A 55 -2.27 0.37 -3.15
CA LEU A 55 -1.25 0.31 -4.19
C LEU A 55 -1.52 -0.82 -5.17
N MET A 56 -1.95 -1.98 -4.68
CA MET A 56 -2.28 -3.11 -5.54
C MET A 56 -3.51 -2.84 -6.40
N ASP A 57 -4.57 -2.29 -5.80
CA ASP A 57 -5.79 -1.92 -6.53
C ASP A 57 -5.48 -0.91 -7.64
N THR A 58 -4.60 0.05 -7.34
CA THR A 58 -4.17 1.06 -8.32
C THR A 58 -3.36 0.42 -9.44
N ALA A 59 -2.44 -0.50 -9.10
CA ALA A 59 -1.63 -1.19 -10.11
C ALA A 59 -2.47 -2.04 -11.05
N GLU A 60 -3.61 -2.57 -10.60
CA GLU A 60 -4.52 -3.37 -11.41
C GLU A 60 -5.49 -2.54 -12.25
N ASP A 61 -5.62 -1.25 -11.98
CA ASP A 61 -6.60 -0.40 -12.66
C ASP A 61 -6.10 -0.03 -14.06
N THR A 62 -6.63 -0.73 -15.06
CA THR A 62 -6.23 -0.57 -16.45
C THR A 62 -6.64 0.77 -17.06
N ALA A 63 -7.51 1.54 -16.39
CA ALA A 63 -7.87 2.88 -16.82
C ALA A 63 -6.79 3.93 -16.51
N LEU A 64 -5.81 3.58 -15.66
CA LEU A 64 -4.78 4.52 -15.24
C LEU A 64 -3.53 4.41 -16.13
N PRO A 65 -2.68 5.47 -16.15
CA PRO A 65 -1.42 5.44 -16.89
C PRO A 65 -0.52 4.29 -16.46
N TRP A 66 0.07 3.60 -17.43
CA TRP A 66 0.93 2.43 -17.20
C TRP A 66 2.09 2.73 -16.25
N GLN A 67 2.76 3.86 -16.45
CA GLN A 67 3.89 4.24 -15.60
C GLN A 67 3.48 4.38 -14.14
N TRP A 68 2.31 4.97 -13.88
CA TRP A 68 1.80 5.13 -12.51
C TRP A 68 1.48 3.78 -11.89
N ARG A 69 0.86 2.90 -12.66
CA ARG A 69 0.56 1.53 -12.22
C ARG A 69 1.82 0.76 -11.82
N CYS A 70 2.88 0.89 -12.62
CA CYS A 70 4.17 0.27 -12.32
C CYS A 70 4.79 0.85 -11.05
N GLN A 71 4.73 2.16 -10.85
CA GLN A 71 5.23 2.79 -9.63
C GLN A 71 4.50 2.30 -8.39
N CYS A 72 3.18 2.22 -8.45
CA CYS A 72 2.40 1.68 -7.33
C CYS A 72 2.79 0.24 -7.03
N LEU A 73 2.95 -0.58 -8.06
CA LEU A 73 3.36 -1.97 -7.91
C LEU A 73 4.75 -2.09 -7.25
N ASP A 74 5.70 -1.26 -7.66
CA ASP A 74 7.05 -1.28 -7.13
C ASP A 74 7.10 -0.91 -5.64
N HIS A 75 6.10 -0.19 -5.14
CA HIS A 75 6.05 0.25 -3.74
C HIS A 75 5.23 -0.67 -2.84
N VAL A 76 4.56 -1.71 -3.37
CA VAL A 76 3.73 -2.61 -2.56
C VAL A 76 4.56 -3.32 -1.47
N ALA A 77 5.82 -3.62 -1.74
CA ALA A 77 6.69 -4.32 -0.79
C ALA A 77 6.92 -3.51 0.50
N ARG A 78 6.85 -2.18 0.46
CA ARG A 78 7.11 -1.32 1.62
C ARG A 78 6.10 -1.56 2.75
N PRO A 79 4.78 -1.43 2.53
CA PRO A 79 3.82 -1.70 3.59
C PRO A 79 3.80 -3.18 4.01
N LEU A 80 4.06 -4.11 3.11
CA LEU A 80 4.16 -5.52 3.45
C LEU A 80 5.34 -5.77 4.41
N GLY A 81 6.46 -5.08 4.21
CA GLY A 81 7.60 -5.17 5.12
C GLY A 81 7.28 -4.67 6.52
N VAL A 82 6.50 -3.58 6.62
CA VAL A 82 6.03 -3.06 7.91
C VAL A 82 5.15 -4.09 8.62
N MET A 83 4.19 -4.69 7.91
CA MET A 83 3.30 -5.71 8.46
C MET A 83 4.10 -6.93 8.95
N GLN A 84 5.07 -7.39 8.17
CA GLN A 84 5.92 -8.49 8.56
C GLN A 84 6.69 -8.20 9.85
N HIS A 85 7.27 -7.01 9.92
CA HIS A 85 8.01 -6.57 11.11
C HIS A 85 7.10 -6.57 12.35
N ILE A 86 5.91 -5.98 12.24
CA ILE A 86 4.95 -5.93 13.35
C ILE A 86 4.56 -7.34 13.80
N GLY A 87 4.28 -8.24 12.85
CA GLY A 87 3.88 -9.61 13.15
C GLY A 87 4.96 -10.44 13.84
N ARG A 88 6.23 -10.03 13.72
CA ARG A 88 7.37 -10.71 14.36
C ARG A 88 7.74 -10.14 15.72
N MET A 89 7.14 -9.04 16.14
CA MET A 89 7.41 -8.46 17.44
C MET A 89 6.94 -9.40 18.55
N SER A 90 7.70 -9.44 19.66
CA SER A 90 7.44 -10.38 20.76
C SER A 90 6.10 -10.19 21.45
N ASP A 91 5.55 -8.97 21.39
CA ASP A 91 4.25 -8.62 21.98
C ASP A 91 3.11 -8.62 20.94
N ALA A 92 3.39 -9.05 19.71
CA ALA A 92 2.39 -9.05 18.65
C ALA A 92 1.31 -10.12 18.91
N PRO A 93 0.02 -9.80 18.64
CA PRO A 93 -1.01 -10.83 18.68
C PRO A 93 -0.71 -11.97 17.71
N PRO A 94 -0.90 -13.24 18.13
CA PRO A 94 -0.52 -14.39 17.28
C PRO A 94 -1.21 -14.44 15.91
N HIS A 95 -2.42 -13.89 15.80
CA HIS A 95 -3.17 -13.92 14.54
C HIS A 95 -2.58 -13.02 13.46
N LEU A 96 -1.71 -12.05 13.81
CA LEU A 96 -1.14 -11.13 12.82
C LEU A 96 -0.23 -11.86 11.82
N SER A 97 0.56 -12.82 12.27
CA SER A 97 1.42 -13.60 11.38
C SER A 97 0.61 -14.42 10.38
N SER A 98 -0.49 -15.02 10.81
CA SER A 98 -1.40 -15.76 9.93
C SER A 98 -2.06 -14.83 8.92
N GLU A 99 -2.52 -13.68 9.38
CA GLU A 99 -3.17 -12.68 8.54
C GLU A 99 -2.18 -12.13 7.50
N TYR A 100 -0.94 -11.84 7.91
CA TYR A 100 0.11 -11.41 7.00
C TYR A 100 0.34 -12.43 5.88
N ARG A 101 0.45 -13.72 6.23
CA ARG A 101 0.64 -14.77 5.23
C ARG A 101 -0.52 -14.86 4.25
N ARG A 102 -1.74 -14.77 4.75
CA ARG A 102 -2.95 -14.80 3.92
C ARG A 102 -2.98 -13.63 2.94
N ILE A 103 -2.72 -12.43 3.44
CA ILE A 103 -2.69 -11.21 2.61
C ILE A 103 -1.59 -11.30 1.57
N THR A 104 -0.38 -11.71 1.97
CA THR A 104 0.76 -11.84 1.06
C THR A 104 0.48 -12.84 -0.04
N GLN A 105 -0.11 -14.00 0.29
CA GLN A 105 -0.49 -14.99 -0.71
C GLN A 105 -1.50 -14.44 -1.72
N ALA A 106 -2.51 -13.75 -1.23
CA ALA A 106 -3.52 -13.14 -2.10
C ALA A 106 -2.90 -12.11 -3.04
N LEU A 107 -1.99 -11.27 -2.52
CA LEU A 107 -1.31 -10.26 -3.34
C LEU A 107 -0.35 -10.90 -4.35
N LEU A 108 0.35 -11.96 -3.98
CA LEU A 108 1.21 -12.68 -4.91
C LEU A 108 0.44 -13.27 -6.09
N GLN A 109 -0.76 -13.79 -5.84
CA GLN A 109 -1.62 -14.30 -6.92
C GLN A 109 -2.05 -13.18 -7.86
N ARG A 110 -2.40 -12.02 -7.31
CA ARG A 110 -2.75 -10.85 -8.11
C ARG A 110 -1.54 -10.36 -8.91
N LEU A 111 -0.37 -10.32 -8.28
CA LEU A 111 0.88 -9.92 -8.89
C LEU A 111 1.26 -10.82 -10.08
N SER A 112 1.09 -12.13 -9.95
CA SER A 112 1.34 -13.08 -11.04
C SER A 112 0.55 -12.74 -12.29
N ARG A 113 -0.71 -12.35 -12.13
CA ARG A 113 -1.56 -11.96 -13.26
C ARG A 113 -1.04 -10.69 -13.93
N LEU A 114 -0.56 -9.72 -13.15
CA LEU A 114 0.01 -8.48 -13.68
C LEU A 114 1.31 -8.73 -14.42
N GLU A 115 2.17 -9.60 -13.93
CA GLU A 115 3.43 -9.95 -14.59
C GLU A 115 3.19 -10.57 -15.96
N ILE A 116 2.18 -11.44 -16.09
CA ILE A 116 1.79 -11.99 -17.38
C ILE A 116 1.43 -10.87 -18.36
N HIS A 117 0.70 -9.86 -17.90
CA HIS A 117 0.35 -8.70 -18.72
C HIS A 117 1.57 -7.85 -19.08
N ARG A 118 2.54 -7.70 -18.17
CA ARG A 118 3.78 -6.96 -18.44
C ARG A 118 4.61 -7.65 -19.51
N GLU A 119 4.68 -8.95 -19.51
CA GLU A 119 5.45 -9.74 -20.50
C GLU A 119 4.85 -9.66 -21.90
N SER A 120 3.56 -9.40 -22.02
CA SER A 120 2.90 -9.29 -23.31
C SER A 120 3.11 -7.93 -23.98
N TRP A 121 3.79 -7.00 -23.34
CA TRP A 121 4.17 -5.71 -23.90
C TRP A 121 5.50 -5.82 -24.62
#